data_a6485b5e172a2e0b2360d075b7097b7e
#
_entry.id   a6485b5e172a2e0b2360d075b7097b7e
#
_cell.length_a   1.000
_cell.length_b   1.000
_cell.length_c   1.000
_cell.angle_alpha   90.00
_cell.angle_beta   90.00
_cell.angle_gamma   90.00
#
_symmetry.space_group_name_H-M   'P 1'
#
loop_
_entity.id
_entity.type
_entity.pdbx_description
1 polymer ?
#
loop_
_entity_poly.entity_id
_entity_poly.type
_entity_poly.pdbx_seq_one_letter_code
_entity_poly.pdbx_strand_id
1 'polypeptide(L)' 'MQTVQIKDLKIGEVFKRKADAQKTFTRDVYCRFGRKYICMPDDDVWGGGMQLRGTTIVYVGFDY' A
#
# COMPACT_ATOMS: atom_id res chain seq x y z
N MET A 1 14.64 -6.51 -0.06
CA MET A 1 13.43 -5.66 -0.25
C MET A 1 13.33 -5.27 -1.71
N GLN A 2 12.14 -5.35 -2.27
CA GLN A 2 11.91 -5.05 -3.68
C GLN A 2 10.99 -3.85 -3.81
N THR A 3 11.08 -3.14 -4.94
CA THR A 3 10.16 -2.06 -5.26
C THR A 3 9.24 -2.48 -6.38
N VAL A 4 7.97 -2.14 -6.25
CA VAL A 4 6.96 -2.39 -7.27
C VAL A 4 6.01 -1.21 -7.32
N GLN A 5 5.23 -1.12 -8.39
CA GLN A 5 4.14 -0.15 -8.44
C GLN A 5 2.93 -0.74 -7.72
N ILE A 6 2.15 0.13 -7.05
CA ILE A 6 0.99 -0.34 -6.27
C ILE A 6 0.02 -1.14 -7.13
N LYS A 7 -0.10 -0.83 -8.42
CA LYS A 7 -0.98 -1.55 -9.34
C LYS A 7 -0.58 -3.01 -9.52
N ASP A 8 0.67 -3.37 -9.21
CA ASP A 8 1.17 -4.73 -9.35
C ASP A 8 0.86 -5.60 -8.13
N LEU A 9 0.33 -5.02 -7.08
CA LEU A 9 -0.05 -5.74 -5.87
C LEU A 9 -1.48 -6.27 -5.99
N LYS A 10 -1.72 -7.41 -5.34
CA LYS A 10 -3.05 -7.99 -5.23
C LYS A 10 -3.70 -7.51 -3.93
N ILE A 11 -5.03 -7.60 -3.89
CA ILE A 11 -5.79 -7.26 -2.67
C ILE A 11 -5.28 -8.12 -1.52
N GLY A 12 -4.97 -7.47 -0.40
CA GLY A 12 -4.47 -8.14 0.79
C GLY A 12 -2.97 -8.18 0.92
N GLU A 13 -2.22 -7.77 -0.10
CA GLU A 13 -0.77 -7.72 -0.01
C GLU A 13 -0.31 -6.54 0.85
N VAL A 14 0.71 -6.78 1.66
CA VAL A 14 1.27 -5.80 2.59
C VAL A 14 2.49 -5.13 1.95
N PHE A 15 2.64 -3.84 2.16
CA PHE A 15 3.75 -3.08 1.61
C PHE A 15 4.15 -1.95 2.55
N LYS A 16 5.31 -1.36 2.28
CA LYS A 16 5.80 -0.13 2.94
C LYS A 16 5.93 0.97 1.91
N ARG A 17 5.72 2.20 2.33
CA ARG A 17 5.87 3.36 1.45
C ARG A 17 7.32 3.81 1.32
N LYS A 18 8.15 3.50 2.30
CA LYS A 18 9.58 3.84 2.30
C LYS A 18 10.37 2.63 2.80
N ALA A 19 11.60 2.51 2.32
CA ALA A 19 12.45 1.36 2.68
C ALA A 19 12.71 1.27 4.17
N ASP A 20 12.87 2.40 4.84
CA ASP A 20 13.18 2.47 6.28
C ASP A 20 11.95 2.67 7.15
N ALA A 21 10.76 2.65 6.57
CA ALA A 21 9.53 2.85 7.31
C ALA A 21 9.24 1.62 8.18
N GLN A 22 8.76 1.87 9.39
CA GLN A 22 8.29 0.81 10.28
C GLN A 22 6.82 0.50 10.05
N LYS A 23 6.09 1.47 9.53
CA LYS A 23 4.65 1.34 9.31
C LYS A 23 4.37 0.57 8.03
N THR A 24 3.45 -0.40 8.10
CA THR A 24 3.04 -1.19 6.95
C THR A 24 1.61 -0.86 6.57
N PHE A 25 1.28 -1.13 5.31
CA PHE A 25 -0.05 -0.90 4.76
C PHE A 25 -0.49 -2.14 4.01
N THR A 26 -1.80 -2.34 3.94
CA THR A 26 -2.39 -3.42 3.15
C THR A 26 -3.12 -2.81 1.96
N ARG A 27 -2.84 -3.34 0.77
CA ARG A 27 -3.53 -2.92 -0.44
C ARG A 27 -4.97 -3.43 -0.41
N ASP A 28 -5.92 -2.53 -0.54
CA ASP A 28 -7.34 -2.84 -0.57
C ASP A 28 -7.87 -2.62 -2.00
N VAL A 29 -9.17 -2.38 -2.13
CA VAL A 29 -9.83 -2.30 -3.43
C VAL A 29 -9.37 -1.11 -4.27
N TYR A 30 -9.56 -1.21 -5.57
CA TYR A 30 -9.30 -0.12 -6.50
C TYR A 30 -10.54 0.77 -6.61
N CYS A 31 -10.36 2.06 -6.44
CA CYS A 31 -11.44 3.03 -6.59
C CYS A 31 -11.48 3.55 -8.02
N ARG A 32 -12.50 3.17 -8.76
CA ARG A 32 -12.62 3.55 -10.17
C ARG A 32 -12.85 5.05 -10.35
N PHE A 33 -13.59 5.67 -9.45
CA PHE A 33 -13.89 7.09 -9.53
C PHE A 33 -12.64 7.95 -9.41
N GLY A 34 -11.80 7.64 -8.45
CA GLY A 34 -10.56 8.40 -8.22
C GLY A 34 -9.38 7.85 -9.00
N ARG A 35 -9.51 6.69 -9.63
CA ARG A 35 -8.42 5.97 -10.30
C ARG A 35 -7.25 5.75 -9.36
N LYS A 36 -7.55 5.39 -8.13
CA LYS A 36 -6.55 5.18 -7.09
C LYS A 36 -6.82 3.89 -6.36
N TYR A 37 -5.76 3.32 -5.79
CA TYR A 37 -5.85 2.14 -4.97
C TYR A 37 -6.00 2.54 -3.51
N ILE A 38 -6.97 1.95 -2.83
CA ILE A 38 -7.19 2.20 -1.42
C ILE A 38 -6.24 1.33 -0.63
N CYS A 39 -5.53 1.92 0.33
CA CYS A 39 -4.57 1.22 1.17
C CYS A 39 -4.86 1.53 2.63
N MET A 40 -4.87 0.50 3.47
CA MET A 40 -5.20 0.64 4.89
C MET A 40 -3.96 0.44 5.74
N PRO A 41 -3.69 1.34 6.69
CA PRO A 41 -2.59 1.13 7.64
C PRO A 41 -2.90 -0.03 8.56
N ASP A 42 -1.90 -0.88 8.79
CA ASP A 42 -2.10 -2.10 9.58
C ASP A 42 -2.13 -1.83 11.09
N ASP A 43 -1.49 -0.76 11.53
CA ASP A 43 -1.31 -0.46 12.94
C ASP A 43 -2.17 0.71 13.45
N ASP A 44 -2.98 1.30 12.59
CA ASP A 44 -3.74 2.50 12.95
C ASP A 44 -5.23 2.21 12.87
N VAL A 45 -5.85 2.04 14.04
CA VAL A 45 -7.29 1.81 14.11
C VAL A 45 -8.12 3.05 13.86
N TRP A 46 -7.50 4.22 13.90
CA TRP A 46 -8.19 5.49 13.70
C TRP A 46 -7.96 6.06 12.31
N GLY A 47 -6.98 5.54 11.60
CA GLY A 47 -6.59 6.08 10.32
C GLY A 47 -7.59 5.74 9.24
N GLY A 48 -8.03 6.73 8.52
CA GLY A 48 -8.74 6.51 7.29
C GLY A 48 -7.84 5.88 6.25
N GLY A 49 -8.44 5.22 5.28
CA GLY A 49 -7.69 4.65 4.18
C GLY A 49 -6.93 5.73 3.41
N MET A 50 -5.80 5.35 2.86
CA MET A 50 -4.99 6.19 2.00
C MET A 50 -5.25 5.80 0.55
N GLN A 51 -5.27 6.76 -0.35
CA GLN A 51 -5.45 6.51 -1.77
C GLN A 51 -4.14 6.79 -2.51
N LEU A 52 -3.68 5.80 -3.29
CA LEU A 52 -2.44 5.90 -4.04
C LEU A 52 -2.69 5.63 -5.51
N ARG A 53 -2.02 6.39 -6.37
CA ARG A 53 -2.07 6.14 -7.81
C ARG A 53 -1.37 4.82 -8.13
N GLY A 54 -1.83 4.15 -9.21
CA GLY A 54 -1.27 2.86 -9.61
C GLY A 54 0.23 2.89 -9.91
N THR A 55 0.77 4.05 -10.27
CA THR A 55 2.20 4.21 -10.56
C THR A 55 3.05 4.50 -9.32
N THR A 56 2.42 4.62 -8.15
CA THR A 56 3.16 4.87 -6.89
C THR A 56 4.08 3.70 -6.59
N ILE A 57 5.35 3.99 -6.33
CA ILE A 57 6.34 2.97 -5.98
C ILE A 57 6.23 2.66 -4.50
N VAL A 58 6.15 1.36 -4.20
CA VAL A 58 6.08 0.86 -2.83
C VAL A 58 7.10 -0.25 -2.63
N TYR A 59 7.33 -0.65 -1.39
CA TYR A 59 8.37 -1.60 -1.03
C TYR A 59 7.74 -2.88 -0.49
N VAL A 60 8.20 -4.02 -1.02
CA VAL A 60 7.72 -5.36 -0.62
C VAL A 60 8.92 -6.26 -0.36
N GLY A 61 8.65 -7.51 0.07
CA GLY A 61 9.72 -8.48 0.30
C GLY A 61 10.51 -8.20 1.57
N PHE A 62 9.90 -7.58 2.57
CA PHE A 62 10.52 -7.30 3.86
C PHE A 62 10.02 -8.29 4.91
N ASP A 63 10.80 -8.43 5.98
CA ASP A 63 10.41 -9.21 7.16
C ASP A 63 9.58 -8.32 8.10
N TYR A 64 8.47 -8.88 8.58
CA TYR A 64 7.63 -8.17 9.54
C TYR A 64 7.00 -9.09 10.55
#